data_ddb2412df26923a61304eb76e245d9cd
#
_entry.id   ddb2412df26923a61304eb76e245d9cd
#
_cell.length_a   1.000
_cell.length_b   1.000
_cell.length_c   1.000
_cell.angle_alpha   90.00
_cell.angle_beta   90.00
_cell.angle_gamma   90.00
#
_symmetry.space_group_name_H-M   'P 1'
#
loop_
_entity.id
_entity.type
_entity.pdbx_description
1 polymer ?
#
loop_
_entity_poly.entity_id
_entity_poly.type
_entity_poly.pdbx_seq_one_letter_code
_entity_poly.pdbx_strand_id
1 'polypeptide(L)'
;TGDIPEGNPFPESPVFTLGHRNPQGIDIQPATGEIYISEHGPAANDEINRLIPGKNYGWPEVGGTTGTGDYEPALWDWTPTIAPAGISFLGPDTLYLATLKESKLHKLTINVDGEVTEDKVVLEGYGRLRAVTTGPEGECIFVSTSNRDGRGRPRDNDDRVIRYCPGESS
;
A
#
# COMPACT_ATOMS: atom_id res chain seq x y z
N THR A 1 0.16 28.29 1.92
CA THR A 1 1.61 28.43 1.67
C THR A 1 2.19 27.05 1.84
N GLY A 2 2.96 26.53 0.92
CA GLY A 2 3.55 25.20 1.00
C GLY A 2 4.97 25.27 1.55
N ASP A 3 5.13 25.79 2.77
CA ASP A 3 6.43 25.93 3.40
C ASP A 3 7.00 24.53 3.75
N ILE A 4 8.31 24.39 3.69
CA ILE A 4 8.99 23.16 4.09
C ILE A 4 8.83 23.00 5.59
N PRO A 5 8.33 21.84 6.09
CA PRO A 5 8.16 21.63 7.52
C PRO A 5 9.49 21.71 8.26
N GLU A 6 9.46 22.26 9.47
CA GLU A 6 10.60 22.21 10.39
C GLU A 6 10.95 20.72 10.69
N GLY A 7 12.23 20.38 10.64
CA GLY A 7 12.69 19.00 10.84
C GLY A 7 12.58 18.09 9.61
N ASN A 8 12.20 18.63 8.44
CA ASN A 8 12.26 17.84 7.21
C ASN A 8 13.69 17.33 6.94
N PRO A 9 13.89 16.08 6.49
CA PRO A 9 15.22 15.48 6.34
C PRO A 9 16.09 16.21 5.29
N PHE A 10 15.47 16.91 4.34
CA PHE A 10 16.12 17.75 3.34
C PHE A 10 15.74 19.21 3.58
N PRO A 11 16.61 20.04 4.19
CA PRO A 11 16.23 21.38 4.69
C PRO A 11 15.71 22.37 3.64
N GLU A 12 16.08 22.18 2.37
CA GLU A 12 15.69 23.07 1.26
C GLU A 12 14.65 22.40 0.32
N SER A 13 14.06 21.27 0.71
CA SER A 13 13.16 20.50 -0.13
C SER A 13 12.03 19.89 0.67
N PRO A 14 10.79 19.84 0.14
CA PRO A 14 9.67 19.12 0.75
C PRO A 14 9.79 17.58 0.60
N VAL A 15 10.82 17.09 -0.06
CA VAL A 15 11.07 15.65 -0.22
C VAL A 15 11.30 15.01 1.14
N PHE A 16 10.65 13.85 1.38
CA PHE A 16 10.74 13.09 2.63
C PHE A 16 11.62 11.85 2.48
N THR A 17 11.45 11.11 1.37
CA THR A 17 12.23 9.93 1.00
C THR A 17 12.53 9.93 -0.49
N LEU A 18 13.49 9.11 -0.93
CA LEU A 18 13.99 9.04 -2.30
C LEU A 18 13.95 7.61 -2.84
N GLY A 19 14.21 7.44 -4.15
CA GLY A 19 14.46 6.15 -4.76
C GLY A 19 13.22 5.26 -4.90
N HIS A 20 12.05 5.85 -5.01
CA HIS A 20 10.80 5.16 -5.31
C HIS A 20 10.58 5.08 -6.82
N ARG A 21 10.00 3.95 -7.28
CA ARG A 21 9.66 3.76 -8.70
C ARG A 21 8.28 4.29 -9.06
N ASN A 22 7.25 3.80 -8.39
CA ASN A 22 5.85 4.07 -8.73
C ASN A 22 4.92 3.88 -7.52
N PRO A 23 4.98 4.75 -6.53
CA PRO A 23 4.07 4.75 -5.38
C PRO A 23 2.61 4.90 -5.81
N GLN A 24 1.69 4.11 -5.20
CA GLN A 24 0.27 4.08 -5.53
C GLN A 24 -0.64 4.37 -4.34
N GLY A 25 -0.33 3.84 -3.18
CA GLY A 25 -1.07 4.03 -1.95
C GLY A 25 -0.17 4.57 -0.86
N ILE A 26 -0.76 5.35 0.06
CA ILE A 26 -0.08 5.88 1.25
C ILE A 26 -1.07 5.92 2.40
N ASP A 27 -0.65 5.48 3.59
CA ASP A 27 -1.41 5.64 4.82
C ASP A 27 -0.48 5.69 6.04
N ILE A 28 -1.04 6.11 7.17
CA ILE A 28 -0.33 6.26 8.44
C ILE A 28 -0.85 5.20 9.41
N GLN A 29 0.06 4.45 10.02
CA GLN A 29 -0.29 3.49 11.06
C GLN A 29 -0.78 4.22 12.32
N PRO A 30 -2.01 4.00 12.78
CA PRO A 30 -2.57 4.77 13.90
C PRO A 30 -1.82 4.56 15.22
N ALA A 31 -1.22 3.40 15.44
CA ALA A 31 -0.54 3.06 16.67
C ALA A 31 0.82 3.75 16.84
N THR A 32 1.56 3.94 15.75
CA THR A 32 2.96 4.40 15.77
C THR A 32 3.17 5.77 15.13
N GLY A 33 2.26 6.18 14.22
CA GLY A 33 2.42 7.36 13.38
C GLY A 33 3.38 7.13 12.20
N GLU A 34 3.86 5.91 11.99
CA GLU A 34 4.72 5.56 10.86
C GLU A 34 3.92 5.59 9.54
N ILE A 35 4.59 6.00 8.48
CA ILE A 35 4.01 6.16 7.15
C ILE A 35 4.37 4.95 6.30
N TYR A 36 3.37 4.40 5.62
CA TYR A 36 3.53 3.25 4.72
C TYR A 36 3.09 3.63 3.32
N ILE A 37 3.78 3.08 2.31
CA ILE A 37 3.38 3.17 0.90
C ILE A 37 3.35 1.79 0.26
N SER A 38 2.52 1.66 -0.76
CA SER A 38 2.55 0.57 -1.72
C SER A 38 3.12 1.08 -3.04
N GLU A 39 3.96 0.29 -3.71
CA GLU A 39 4.47 0.67 -5.03
C GLU A 39 4.65 -0.51 -5.98
N HIS A 40 4.57 -0.19 -7.28
CA HIS A 40 4.78 -1.16 -8.34
C HIS A 40 6.25 -1.34 -8.67
N GLY A 41 6.71 -2.57 -8.67
CA GLY A 41 7.95 -2.97 -9.31
C GLY A 41 7.85 -2.99 -10.85
N PRO A 42 8.97 -3.22 -11.58
CA PRO A 42 8.96 -3.25 -13.05
C PRO A 42 8.30 -4.50 -13.64
N ALA A 43 8.65 -5.68 -13.14
CA ALA A 43 8.13 -7.00 -13.53
C ALA A 43 8.13 -7.98 -12.34
N ALA A 44 8.78 -7.62 -11.27
CA ALA A 44 8.89 -8.31 -9.99
C ALA A 44 8.96 -7.25 -8.89
N ASN A 45 8.92 -7.67 -7.63
CA ASN A 45 9.12 -6.84 -6.46
C ASN A 45 8.12 -5.66 -6.43
N ASP A 46 6.83 -5.97 -6.50
CA ASP A 46 5.82 -5.01 -6.03
C ASP A 46 5.96 -4.92 -4.51
N GLU A 47 5.87 -3.72 -3.92
CA GLU A 47 6.39 -3.48 -2.58
C GLU A 47 5.38 -2.82 -1.62
N ILE A 48 5.58 -3.12 -0.33
CA ILE A 48 5.19 -2.25 0.78
C ILE A 48 6.46 -1.71 1.42
N ASN A 49 6.52 -0.40 1.57
CA ASN A 49 7.63 0.31 2.22
C ASN A 49 7.14 1.06 3.45
N ARG A 50 7.86 0.95 4.56
CA ARG A 50 7.75 1.86 5.70
C ARG A 50 8.69 3.03 5.46
N LEU A 51 8.17 4.26 5.44
CA LEU A 51 8.96 5.44 5.12
C LEU A 51 9.80 5.92 6.31
N ILE A 52 11.10 5.90 6.15
CA ILE A 52 12.08 6.41 7.11
C ILE A 52 12.62 7.74 6.58
N PRO A 53 12.52 8.85 7.34
CA PRO A 53 12.95 10.17 6.87
C PRO A 53 14.37 10.17 6.31
N GLY A 54 14.55 10.75 5.13
CA GLY A 54 15.85 10.92 4.48
C GLY A 54 16.41 9.67 3.79
N LYS A 55 15.75 8.52 3.89
CA LYS A 55 16.23 7.29 3.27
C LYS A 55 15.97 7.25 1.77
N ASN A 56 16.81 6.45 1.09
CA ASN A 56 16.74 6.14 -0.32
C ASN A 56 16.40 4.67 -0.51
N TYR A 57 15.28 4.36 -1.20
CA TYR A 57 14.78 3.01 -1.47
C TYR A 57 15.39 2.36 -2.72
N GLY A 58 16.31 3.08 -3.39
CA GLY A 58 17.27 2.50 -4.32
C GLY A 58 16.83 2.35 -5.77
N TRP A 59 15.59 2.64 -6.15
CA TRP A 59 15.21 2.57 -7.56
C TRP A 59 16.05 3.57 -8.41
N PRO A 60 16.58 3.15 -9.60
CA PRO A 60 16.40 1.87 -10.30
C PRO A 60 17.43 0.79 -9.95
N GLU A 61 18.38 1.01 -9.06
CA GLU A 61 19.52 0.13 -8.79
C GLU A 61 19.12 -1.15 -8.03
N VAL A 62 18.18 -1.02 -7.08
CA VAL A 62 17.67 -2.13 -6.26
C VAL A 62 16.16 -2.07 -6.14
N GLY A 63 15.55 -3.16 -5.67
CA GLY A 63 14.14 -3.31 -5.32
C GLY A 63 13.90 -4.59 -4.53
N GLY A 64 12.77 -4.66 -3.83
CA GLY A 64 12.38 -5.77 -2.98
C GLY A 64 13.02 -5.73 -1.60
N THR A 65 12.83 -6.82 -0.85
CA THR A 65 13.26 -6.97 0.54
C THR A 65 14.76 -7.21 0.73
N THR A 66 15.49 -7.37 -0.36
CA THR A 66 16.94 -7.60 -0.33
C THR A 66 17.68 -6.27 -0.41
N GLY A 67 17.87 -5.63 0.74
CA GLY A 67 18.67 -4.40 0.81
C GLY A 67 20.14 -4.62 0.42
N THR A 68 20.71 -3.68 -0.32
CA THR A 68 22.15 -3.67 -0.65
C THR A 68 22.75 -2.29 -0.44
N GLY A 69 23.89 -2.24 0.28
CA GLY A 69 24.60 -1.00 0.51
C GLY A 69 23.85 -0.01 1.38
N ASP A 70 23.73 1.24 0.89
CA ASP A 70 23.12 2.37 1.61
C ASP A 70 21.60 2.51 1.36
N TYR A 71 21.02 1.59 0.58
CA TYR A 71 19.59 1.62 0.25
C TYR A 71 18.74 0.95 1.31
N GLU A 72 17.58 1.53 1.60
CA GLU A 72 16.59 0.97 2.51
C GLU A 72 15.81 -0.13 1.78
N PRO A 73 15.76 -1.37 2.29
CA PRO A 73 15.00 -2.45 1.68
C PRO A 73 13.49 -2.23 1.87
N ALA A 74 12.70 -2.80 0.96
CA ALA A 74 11.26 -2.90 1.14
C ALA A 74 10.93 -3.71 2.41
N LEU A 75 9.83 -3.38 3.05
CA LEU A 75 9.31 -4.13 4.19
C LEU A 75 8.77 -5.51 3.77
N TRP A 76 8.11 -5.53 2.61
CA TRP A 76 7.50 -6.72 2.02
C TRP A 76 7.47 -6.60 0.50
N ASP A 77 7.60 -7.71 -0.22
CA ASP A 77 7.48 -7.71 -1.67
C ASP A 77 6.72 -8.92 -2.23
N TRP A 78 6.21 -8.74 -3.45
CA TRP A 78 5.55 -9.78 -4.21
C TRP A 78 6.22 -10.01 -5.56
N THR A 79 6.56 -11.28 -5.80
CA THR A 79 6.99 -11.80 -7.11
C THR A 79 6.27 -13.12 -7.38
N PRO A 80 5.44 -13.23 -8.43
CA PRO A 80 5.17 -12.23 -9.49
C PRO A 80 4.39 -11.00 -9.01
N THR A 81 4.43 -9.93 -9.80
CA THR A 81 3.72 -8.67 -9.50
C THR A 81 2.21 -8.84 -9.35
N ILE A 82 1.62 -8.18 -8.37
CA ILE A 82 0.18 -8.14 -8.08
C ILE A 82 -0.47 -6.81 -8.43
N ALA A 83 0.34 -5.78 -8.74
CA ALA A 83 0.00 -4.37 -8.93
C ALA A 83 -0.73 -3.78 -7.72
N PRO A 84 -0.03 -3.58 -6.59
CA PRO A 84 -0.59 -2.96 -5.39
C PRO A 84 -1.06 -1.54 -5.68
N ALA A 85 -2.18 -1.15 -5.07
CA ALA A 85 -2.80 0.15 -5.29
C ALA A 85 -3.06 0.84 -3.95
N GLY A 86 -4.28 1.28 -3.67
CA GLY A 86 -4.60 1.93 -2.40
C GLY A 86 -4.37 1.02 -1.20
N ILE A 87 -3.93 1.61 -0.10
CA ILE A 87 -3.78 0.97 1.21
C ILE A 87 -4.54 1.74 2.27
N SER A 88 -4.97 1.06 3.34
CA SER A 88 -5.53 1.72 4.52
C SER A 88 -5.40 0.84 5.76
N PHE A 89 -5.00 1.44 6.87
CA PHE A 89 -5.03 0.78 8.17
C PHE A 89 -6.44 0.69 8.73
N LEU A 90 -6.79 -0.48 9.29
CA LEU A 90 -7.96 -0.67 10.14
C LEU A 90 -7.47 -1.27 11.46
N GLY A 91 -7.52 -0.47 12.51
CA GLY A 91 -6.88 -0.80 13.79
C GLY A 91 -5.37 -0.57 13.80
N PRO A 92 -4.68 -1.01 14.85
CA PRO A 92 -3.30 -0.64 15.11
C PRO A 92 -2.26 -1.37 14.24
N ASP A 93 -2.56 -2.58 13.79
CA ASP A 93 -1.61 -3.54 13.21
C ASP A 93 -2.05 -4.13 11.86
N THR A 94 -3.23 -3.76 11.37
CA THR A 94 -3.83 -4.38 10.20
C THR A 94 -3.88 -3.40 9.02
N LEU A 95 -3.12 -3.69 7.95
CA LEU A 95 -3.08 -2.93 6.71
C LEU A 95 -3.86 -3.67 5.62
N TYR A 96 -4.85 -3.03 5.02
CA TYR A 96 -5.54 -3.54 3.84
C TYR A 96 -4.93 -2.95 2.57
N LEU A 97 -4.76 -3.80 1.57
CA LEU A 97 -4.13 -3.48 0.28
C LEU A 97 -5.01 -3.94 -0.87
N ALA A 98 -5.44 -3.02 -1.72
CA ALA A 98 -6.11 -3.32 -2.98
C ALA A 98 -5.10 -3.68 -4.07
N THR A 99 -5.42 -4.67 -4.93
CA THR A 99 -4.57 -5.05 -6.05
C THR A 99 -5.29 -4.96 -7.38
N LEU A 100 -4.61 -4.38 -8.37
CA LEU A 100 -5.18 -4.17 -9.71
C LEU A 100 -5.02 -5.41 -10.61
N LYS A 101 -3.83 -6.02 -10.62
CA LYS A 101 -3.52 -7.15 -11.50
C LYS A 101 -4.04 -8.46 -10.92
N GLU A 102 -3.80 -8.71 -9.64
CA GLU A 102 -4.29 -9.89 -8.96
C GLU A 102 -5.81 -9.81 -8.70
N SER A 103 -6.36 -8.58 -8.60
CA SER A 103 -7.79 -8.33 -8.42
C SER A 103 -8.33 -8.85 -7.09
N LYS A 104 -7.57 -8.64 -6.03
CA LYS A 104 -7.84 -9.09 -4.67
C LYS A 104 -7.61 -7.98 -3.65
N LEU A 105 -8.19 -8.15 -2.49
CA LEU A 105 -7.90 -7.38 -1.30
C LEU A 105 -7.06 -8.22 -0.35
N HIS A 106 -5.87 -7.76 -0.06
CA HIS A 106 -4.99 -8.35 0.94
C HIS A 106 -5.21 -7.72 2.31
N LYS A 107 -5.05 -8.51 3.34
CA LYS A 107 -4.90 -8.11 4.73
C LYS A 107 -3.50 -8.49 5.17
N LEU A 108 -2.69 -7.50 5.51
CA LEU A 108 -1.37 -7.69 6.10
C LEU A 108 -1.45 -7.41 7.60
N THR A 109 -0.81 -8.25 8.39
CA THR A 109 -0.61 -8.01 9.83
C THR A 109 0.82 -7.54 10.05
N ILE A 110 0.98 -6.37 10.68
CA ILE A 110 2.27 -5.75 10.97
C ILE A 110 2.46 -5.76 12.49
N ASN A 111 3.51 -6.42 12.96
CA ASN A 111 3.81 -6.53 14.39
C ASN A 111 4.37 -5.21 14.97
N VAL A 112 4.62 -5.20 16.28
CA VAL A 112 5.15 -4.02 17.00
C VAL A 112 6.58 -3.63 16.58
N ASP A 113 7.31 -4.55 15.96
CA ASP A 113 8.66 -4.32 15.44
C ASP A 113 8.61 -3.78 13.99
N GLY A 114 7.40 -3.65 13.44
CA GLY A 114 7.15 -3.16 12.09
C GLY A 114 7.36 -4.22 11.00
N GLU A 115 7.32 -5.51 11.32
CA GLU A 115 7.48 -6.60 10.37
C GLU A 115 6.11 -7.13 9.91
N VAL A 116 5.99 -7.50 8.64
CA VAL A 116 4.80 -8.19 8.12
C VAL A 116 4.85 -9.66 8.55
N THR A 117 3.89 -10.07 9.36
CA THR A 117 3.81 -11.44 9.90
C THR A 117 2.76 -12.32 9.21
N GLU A 118 1.82 -11.71 8.52
CA GLU A 118 0.79 -12.41 7.74
C GLU A 118 0.43 -11.59 6.50
N ASP A 119 0.25 -12.27 5.36
CA ASP A 119 -0.40 -11.76 4.15
C ASP A 119 -1.54 -12.73 3.77
N LYS A 120 -2.77 -12.25 3.79
CA LYS A 120 -3.96 -13.05 3.54
C LYS A 120 -4.93 -12.34 2.59
N VAL A 121 -5.39 -13.04 1.57
CA VAL A 121 -6.49 -12.57 0.73
C VAL A 121 -7.81 -12.68 1.50
N VAL A 122 -8.55 -11.57 1.57
CA VAL A 122 -9.82 -11.48 2.33
C VAL A 122 -11.02 -11.10 1.47
N LEU A 123 -10.81 -10.62 0.24
CA LEU A 123 -11.87 -10.33 -0.71
C LEU A 123 -11.37 -10.54 -2.15
N GLU A 124 -12.19 -11.22 -2.97
CA GLU A 124 -11.93 -11.43 -4.39
C GLU A 124 -13.24 -11.49 -5.20
N GLY A 125 -13.13 -11.60 -6.54
CA GLY A 125 -14.31 -11.76 -7.41
C GLY A 125 -14.94 -10.46 -7.89
N TYR A 126 -14.38 -9.29 -7.54
CA TYR A 126 -14.87 -7.97 -7.95
C TYR A 126 -14.04 -7.33 -9.07
N GLY A 127 -13.03 -8.03 -9.57
CA GLY A 127 -12.09 -7.50 -10.55
C GLY A 127 -11.04 -6.59 -9.92
N ARG A 128 -10.53 -5.64 -10.69
CA ARG A 128 -9.43 -4.74 -10.30
C ARG A 128 -9.85 -3.85 -9.15
N LEU A 129 -9.21 -4.00 -8.00
CA LEU A 129 -9.43 -3.16 -6.82
C LEU A 129 -8.41 -2.01 -6.82
N ARG A 130 -8.86 -0.77 -6.54
CA ARG A 130 -8.00 0.42 -6.67
C ARG A 130 -7.79 1.16 -5.38
N ALA A 131 -8.79 1.78 -4.81
CA ALA A 131 -8.66 2.53 -3.58
C ALA A 131 -9.21 1.75 -2.39
N VAL A 132 -8.60 1.95 -1.25
CA VAL A 132 -9.06 1.47 0.05
C VAL A 132 -9.09 2.65 1.02
N THR A 133 -10.10 2.72 1.86
CA THR A 133 -10.14 3.67 2.98
C THR A 133 -10.92 3.09 4.15
N THR A 134 -10.50 3.40 5.35
CA THR A 134 -11.22 3.06 6.58
C THR A 134 -12.45 3.94 6.72
N GLY A 135 -13.57 3.33 7.10
CA GLY A 135 -14.82 4.04 7.38
C GLY A 135 -14.74 4.89 8.65
N PRO A 136 -15.67 5.84 8.81
CA PRO A 136 -15.62 6.82 9.91
C PRO A 136 -15.72 6.21 11.31
N GLU A 137 -16.33 5.03 11.42
CA GLU A 137 -16.49 4.30 12.68
C GLU A 137 -15.33 3.35 13.02
N GLY A 138 -14.36 3.19 12.09
CA GLY A 138 -13.20 2.33 12.30
C GLY A 138 -13.49 0.83 12.35
N GLU A 139 -14.64 0.40 11.85
CA GLU A 139 -15.06 -1.02 11.87
C GLU A 139 -15.01 -1.69 10.50
N CYS A 140 -15.16 -0.90 9.44
CA CYS A 140 -15.22 -1.38 8.07
C CYS A 140 -14.24 -0.61 7.19
N ILE A 141 -13.90 -1.20 6.04
CA ILE A 141 -13.21 -0.51 4.95
C ILE A 141 -14.11 -0.39 3.73
N PHE A 142 -13.84 0.62 2.93
CA PHE A 142 -14.45 0.83 1.62
C PHE A 142 -13.42 0.64 0.53
N VAL A 143 -13.77 -0.15 -0.48
CA VAL A 143 -12.88 -0.54 -1.58
C VAL A 143 -13.53 -0.17 -2.90
N SER A 144 -12.84 0.57 -3.75
CA SER A 144 -13.33 0.87 -5.10
C SER A 144 -12.78 -0.12 -6.14
N THR A 145 -13.60 -0.41 -7.16
CA THR A 145 -13.15 -1.14 -8.35
C THR A 145 -12.67 -0.18 -9.45
N SER A 146 -11.94 -0.71 -10.43
CA SER A 146 -11.46 0.01 -11.62
C SER A 146 -11.44 -0.94 -12.82
N ASN A 147 -12.61 -1.50 -13.15
CA ASN A 147 -12.76 -2.49 -14.22
C ASN A 147 -12.91 -1.83 -15.60
N ARG A 148 -13.31 -0.53 -15.64
CA ARG A 148 -13.51 0.25 -16.87
C ARG A 148 -12.30 1.10 -17.27
N ASP A 149 -11.13 0.90 -16.64
CA ASP A 149 -9.90 1.64 -16.91
C ASP A 149 -9.14 1.21 -18.21
N GLY A 150 -9.76 0.36 -19.02
CA GLY A 150 -9.18 -0.18 -20.26
C GLY A 150 -8.29 -1.40 -20.07
N ARG A 151 -8.01 -1.80 -18.84
CA ARG A 151 -7.21 -3.01 -18.48
C ARG A 151 -8.05 -4.08 -17.77
N GLY A 152 -9.22 -3.70 -17.28
CA GLY A 152 -10.16 -4.60 -16.63
C GLY A 152 -11.09 -5.33 -17.62
N ARG A 153 -11.92 -6.20 -17.03
CA ARG A 153 -13.04 -6.86 -17.73
C ARG A 153 -14.34 -6.41 -17.06
N PRO A 154 -14.95 -5.30 -17.54
CA PRO A 154 -16.15 -4.75 -16.93
C PRO A 154 -17.30 -5.76 -16.92
N ARG A 155 -18.05 -5.77 -15.82
CA ARG A 155 -19.34 -6.47 -15.69
C ARG A 155 -20.48 -5.44 -15.61
N ASP A 156 -21.70 -5.92 -15.64
CA ASP A 156 -22.86 -5.07 -15.37
C ASP A 156 -22.72 -4.43 -13.98
N ASN A 157 -23.05 -3.14 -13.89
CA ASN A 157 -22.92 -2.31 -12.69
C ASN A 157 -21.50 -2.01 -12.21
N ASP A 158 -20.44 -2.26 -13.00
CA ASP A 158 -19.12 -1.71 -12.72
C ASP A 158 -19.05 -0.20 -13.09
N ASP A 159 -18.24 0.67 -12.45
CA ASP A 159 -17.40 0.30 -11.31
C ASP A 159 -18.18 0.45 -10.00
N ARG A 160 -17.68 -0.15 -8.93
CA ARG A 160 -18.39 -0.27 -7.65
C ARG A 160 -17.55 0.24 -6.49
N VAL A 161 -18.24 0.64 -5.42
CA VAL A 161 -17.66 0.77 -4.08
C VAL A 161 -18.21 -0.34 -3.21
N ILE A 162 -17.33 -1.11 -2.59
CA ILE A 162 -17.62 -2.28 -1.77
C ILE A 162 -17.36 -1.89 -0.32
N ARG A 163 -18.29 -2.16 0.59
CA ARG A 163 -18.09 -2.11 2.03
C ARG A 163 -17.71 -3.51 2.51
N TYR A 164 -16.58 -3.63 3.18
CA TYR A 164 -16.10 -4.85 3.78
C TYR A 164 -15.86 -4.64 5.28
N CYS A 165 -16.49 -5.46 6.12
CA CYS A 165 -16.39 -5.39 7.58
C CYS A 165 -15.79 -6.71 8.08
N PRO A 166 -14.54 -6.74 8.57
CA PRO A 166 -13.93 -7.93 9.13
C PRO A 166 -14.72 -8.42 10.36
N GLY A 167 -15.07 -9.71 10.40
CA GLY A 167 -15.82 -10.31 11.52
C GLY A 167 -17.34 -10.35 11.35
N GLU A 168 -17.91 -9.68 10.37
CA GLU A 168 -19.30 -9.92 9.95
C GLU A 168 -19.32 -11.15 9.02
N SER A 169 -20.03 -12.21 9.44
CA SER A 169 -20.29 -13.36 8.59
C SER A 169 -21.21 -12.92 7.45
N SER A 170 -20.78 -13.09 6.22
CA SER A 170 -21.58 -12.89 5.00
C SER A 170 -22.63 -13.98 4.84
#